data_e66f2db385911815cb9cb502848e928a
#
_entry.id   e66f2db385911815cb9cb502848e928a
#
_cell.length_a   1.000
_cell.length_b   1.000
_cell.length_c   1.000
_cell.angle_alpha   90.00
_cell.angle_beta   90.00
_cell.angle_gamma   90.00
#
_symmetry.space_group_name_H-M   'P 1'
#
loop_
_entity.id
_entity.type
_entity.pdbx_description
1 polymer ?
#
loop_
_entity_poly.entity_id
_entity_poly.type
_entity_poly.pdbx_seq_one_letter_code
_entity_poly.pdbx_strand_id
1 'polypeptide(L)'
;PTTAFAAGEIDEQFILAPGGTYYFELSAMGIPGTVNDALPDKTMRYVPFTYAGTVDSYKLTSEMATTEEYAQQSKYAHSLFIADFAVTHEVSWDNLNAKGLIFGKNYTAGGVSYTLRAPSVGSDSAGSGDSQHGTPQSNEWDRILDKNDGYIKNWSRMHSWGQDISRSSWTSRAVRGYSSARFWGYNRATRSSPYVGFRPVLEILNPGTLGSDG
;
A
#
# COMPACT_ATOMS: atom_id res chain seq x y z
N PRO A 1 34.10 -1.09 -2.82
CA PRO A 1 34.00 0.30 -3.21
C PRO A 1 32.63 0.82 -2.81
N THR A 2 32.61 1.73 -1.83
CA THR A 2 31.38 2.41 -1.39
C THR A 2 30.98 3.35 -2.52
N THR A 3 29.88 3.06 -3.17
CA THR A 3 29.27 3.99 -4.12
C THR A 3 28.72 5.15 -3.31
N ALA A 4 29.28 6.35 -3.48
CA ALA A 4 28.75 7.54 -2.86
C ALA A 4 27.50 7.95 -3.64
N PHE A 5 26.34 7.98 -2.98
CA PHE A 5 25.09 8.52 -3.54
C PHE A 5 25.09 10.04 -3.50
N ALA A 6 24.46 10.67 -4.48
CA ALA A 6 24.25 12.11 -4.45
C ALA A 6 23.33 12.48 -3.27
N ALA A 7 23.51 13.69 -2.72
CA ALA A 7 22.69 14.17 -1.62
C ALA A 7 21.20 14.18 -2.04
N GLY A 8 20.37 13.35 -1.41
CA GLY A 8 18.96 13.19 -1.71
C GLY A 8 18.56 11.83 -2.31
N GLU A 9 19.53 10.99 -2.66
CA GLU A 9 19.24 9.61 -3.08
C GLU A 9 19.00 8.73 -1.85
N ILE A 10 17.96 7.89 -1.92
CA ILE A 10 17.63 6.91 -0.89
C ILE A 10 18.23 5.57 -1.31
N ASP A 11 19.02 4.99 -0.41
CA ASP A 11 19.69 3.71 -0.65
C ASP A 11 18.67 2.57 -0.69
N GLU A 12 18.76 1.70 -1.72
CA GLU A 12 17.88 0.54 -1.82
C GLU A 12 18.25 -0.52 -0.78
N GLN A 13 17.24 -1.03 -0.06
CA GLN A 13 17.44 -2.07 0.95
C GLN A 13 17.70 -3.45 0.35
N PHE A 14 17.30 -3.67 -0.90
CA PHE A 14 17.40 -4.94 -1.59
C PHE A 14 18.10 -4.80 -2.93
N ILE A 15 18.70 -5.89 -3.39
CA ILE A 15 19.22 -6.03 -4.75
C ILE A 15 18.14 -6.36 -5.78
N LEU A 16 16.85 -6.22 -5.40
CA LEU A 16 15.70 -6.43 -6.26
C LEU A 16 15.54 -5.26 -7.25
N ALA A 17 15.01 -5.55 -8.43
CA ALA A 17 14.75 -4.53 -9.43
C ALA A 17 13.42 -3.81 -9.18
N PRO A 18 13.41 -2.48 -8.94
CA PRO A 18 12.17 -1.71 -8.89
C PRO A 18 11.34 -1.90 -10.18
N GLY A 19 10.03 -2.11 -10.02
CA GLY A 19 9.13 -2.48 -11.10
C GLY A 19 9.00 -3.98 -11.36
N GLY A 20 9.86 -4.80 -10.77
CA GLY A 20 9.77 -6.25 -10.84
C GLY A 20 8.58 -6.81 -10.08
N THR A 21 8.07 -7.97 -10.53
CA THR A 21 6.97 -8.68 -9.88
C THR A 21 7.52 -9.78 -8.98
N TYR A 22 7.04 -9.80 -7.74
CA TYR A 22 7.40 -10.78 -6.71
C TYR A 22 6.14 -11.35 -6.09
N TYR A 23 6.14 -12.63 -5.73
CA TYR A 23 4.96 -13.35 -5.27
C TYR A 23 5.05 -13.63 -3.78
N PHE A 24 3.96 -13.37 -3.05
CA PHE A 24 3.88 -13.58 -1.60
C PHE A 24 2.71 -14.48 -1.23
N GLU A 25 2.92 -15.30 -0.18
CA GLU A 25 1.93 -16.20 0.39
C GLU A 25 1.01 -15.42 1.34
N LEU A 26 -0.26 -15.27 1.01
CA LEU A 26 -1.26 -14.58 1.81
C LEU A 26 -2.42 -15.49 2.26
N SER A 27 -2.43 -16.76 1.88
CA SER A 27 -3.59 -17.64 2.09
C SER A 27 -3.94 -17.86 3.56
N ALA A 28 -2.96 -17.79 4.46
CA ALA A 28 -3.15 -18.03 5.89
C ALA A 28 -3.37 -16.75 6.71
N MET A 29 -3.43 -15.58 6.07
CA MET A 29 -3.57 -14.31 6.80
C MET A 29 -4.99 -13.98 7.25
N GLY A 30 -5.98 -14.73 6.80
CA GLY A 30 -7.37 -14.49 7.18
C GLY A 30 -7.93 -13.17 6.65
N ILE A 31 -7.56 -12.78 5.43
CA ILE A 31 -8.01 -11.54 4.80
C ILE A 31 -9.51 -11.63 4.54
N PRO A 32 -10.33 -10.72 5.11
CA PRO A 32 -11.77 -10.75 4.91
C PRO A 32 -12.18 -10.20 3.55
N GLY A 33 -13.42 -10.50 3.15
CA GLY A 33 -14.03 -10.04 1.91
C GLY A 33 -14.12 -11.16 0.86
N THR A 34 -14.62 -10.80 -0.30
CA THR A 34 -14.71 -11.69 -1.47
C THR A 34 -13.38 -11.67 -2.21
N VAL A 35 -12.80 -12.83 -2.46
CA VAL A 35 -11.56 -12.93 -3.24
C VAL A 35 -11.78 -12.36 -4.63
N ASN A 36 -10.87 -11.49 -5.06
CA ASN A 36 -10.96 -10.84 -6.36
C ASN A 36 -10.77 -11.87 -7.49
N ASP A 37 -11.77 -11.97 -8.36
CA ASP A 37 -11.75 -12.88 -9.51
C ASP A 37 -10.63 -12.60 -10.52
N ALA A 38 -10.08 -11.39 -10.53
CA ALA A 38 -8.97 -11.01 -11.37
C ALA A 38 -7.60 -11.54 -10.89
N LEU A 39 -7.51 -12.05 -9.67
CA LEU A 39 -6.27 -12.64 -9.17
C LEU A 39 -5.87 -13.84 -10.03
N PRO A 40 -4.59 -13.94 -10.43
CA PRO A 40 -4.08 -15.12 -11.14
C PRO A 40 -4.19 -16.41 -10.34
N ASP A 41 -4.02 -16.33 -9.03
CA ASP A 41 -4.18 -17.43 -8.09
C ASP A 41 -5.19 -17.05 -6.99
N LYS A 42 -6.40 -17.58 -7.08
CA LYS A 42 -7.48 -17.32 -6.11
C LYS A 42 -7.26 -17.98 -4.76
N THR A 43 -6.32 -18.89 -4.64
CA THR A 43 -5.92 -19.47 -3.34
C THR A 43 -5.10 -18.50 -2.51
N MET A 44 -4.62 -17.40 -3.10
CA MET A 44 -3.73 -16.40 -2.49
C MET A 44 -2.40 -16.98 -1.97
N ARG A 45 -1.95 -18.12 -2.50
CA ARG A 45 -0.62 -18.66 -2.20
C ARG A 45 0.49 -17.94 -2.97
N TYR A 46 0.16 -17.39 -4.14
CA TYR A 46 1.09 -16.68 -5.02
C TYR A 46 0.46 -15.37 -5.46
N VAL A 47 0.45 -14.39 -4.57
CA VAL A 47 -0.11 -13.06 -4.88
C VAL A 47 0.99 -12.18 -5.47
N PRO A 48 0.78 -11.63 -6.69
CA PRO A 48 1.77 -10.76 -7.32
C PRO A 48 1.80 -9.37 -6.67
N PHE A 49 3.00 -8.93 -6.36
CA PHE A 49 3.33 -7.59 -5.88
C PHE A 49 4.35 -6.97 -6.80
N THR A 50 4.24 -5.67 -7.03
CA THR A 50 5.28 -4.88 -7.67
C THR A 50 6.19 -4.31 -6.60
N TYR A 51 7.51 -4.49 -6.76
CA TYR A 51 8.50 -3.82 -5.94
C TYR A 51 8.62 -2.37 -6.36
N ALA A 52 8.28 -1.43 -5.48
CA ALA A 52 8.35 0.00 -5.78
C ALA A 52 9.72 0.62 -5.47
N GLY A 53 10.67 -0.19 -4.98
CA GLY A 53 11.94 0.34 -4.46
C GLY A 53 11.77 0.98 -3.09
N THR A 54 12.76 1.74 -2.66
CA THR A 54 12.73 2.47 -1.40
C THR A 54 11.99 3.78 -1.56
N VAL A 55 11.04 4.03 -0.69
CA VAL A 55 10.24 5.27 -0.64
C VAL A 55 10.49 5.99 0.69
N ASP A 56 10.50 7.32 0.66
CA ASP A 56 10.53 8.16 1.86
C ASP A 56 9.10 8.68 2.11
N SER A 57 8.36 7.98 2.95
CA SER A 57 6.95 8.24 3.22
C SER A 57 6.57 7.90 4.65
N TYR A 58 5.45 8.48 5.11
CA TYR A 58 4.87 8.12 6.40
C TYR A 58 4.01 6.87 6.29
N LYS A 59 3.82 6.20 7.39
CA LYS A 59 2.74 5.24 7.64
C LYS A 59 2.02 5.60 8.93
N LEU A 60 0.80 5.12 9.08
CA LEU A 60 0.04 5.27 10.31
C LEU A 60 0.11 3.98 11.13
N THR A 61 0.05 4.14 12.45
CA THR A 61 -0.05 3.05 13.42
C THR A 61 -1.36 3.07 14.18
N SER A 62 -2.16 4.13 14.00
CA SER A 62 -3.48 4.31 14.60
C SER A 62 -4.34 5.22 13.74
N GLU A 63 -5.64 5.23 13.99
CA GLU A 63 -6.61 6.05 13.27
C GLU A 63 -6.37 7.54 13.49
N MET A 64 -6.13 8.27 12.41
CA MET A 64 -5.99 9.72 12.44
C MET A 64 -6.21 10.34 11.06
N ALA A 65 -6.63 11.60 11.05
CA ALA A 65 -6.50 12.45 9.88
C ALA A 65 -5.09 13.01 9.86
N THR A 66 -4.30 12.62 8.89
CA THR A 66 -2.87 12.91 8.84
C THR A 66 -2.63 14.39 8.52
N THR A 67 -1.77 15.02 9.32
CA THR A 67 -1.31 16.41 9.11
C THR A 67 0.05 16.43 8.42
N GLU A 68 0.40 17.56 7.80
CA GLU A 68 1.74 17.75 7.22
C GLU A 68 2.83 17.63 8.27
N GLU A 69 2.59 18.15 9.48
CA GLU A 69 3.55 18.04 10.59
C GLU A 69 3.83 16.58 10.97
N TYR A 70 2.76 15.78 11.16
CA TYR A 70 2.92 14.35 11.45
C TYR A 70 3.68 13.64 10.33
N ALA A 71 3.33 13.91 9.08
CA ALA A 71 3.95 13.28 7.92
C ALA A 71 5.45 13.59 7.84
N GLN A 72 5.84 14.84 8.06
CA GLN A 72 7.25 15.25 8.04
C GLN A 72 8.06 14.61 9.18
N GLN A 73 7.47 14.47 10.36
CA GLN A 73 8.14 13.87 11.51
C GLN A 73 8.19 12.34 11.45
N SER A 74 7.23 11.71 10.76
CA SER A 74 7.02 10.26 10.78
C SER A 74 7.46 9.55 9.50
N LYS A 75 7.82 10.31 8.45
CA LYS A 75 8.35 9.69 7.23
C LYS A 75 9.68 9.01 7.47
N TYR A 76 9.89 7.90 6.80
CA TYR A 76 11.13 7.13 6.86
C TYR A 76 11.37 6.42 5.52
N ALA A 77 12.63 6.15 5.23
CA ALA A 77 13.00 5.38 4.05
C ALA A 77 12.74 3.90 4.29
N HIS A 78 11.92 3.29 3.43
CA HIS A 78 11.62 1.86 3.50
C HIS A 78 11.33 1.29 2.12
N SER A 79 11.76 0.05 1.91
CA SER A 79 11.45 -0.70 0.70
C SER A 79 10.01 -1.20 0.76
N LEU A 80 9.26 -0.97 -0.31
CA LEU A 80 7.83 -1.21 -0.34
C LEU A 80 7.41 -2.04 -1.55
N PHE A 81 6.58 -3.04 -1.29
CA PHE A 81 5.89 -3.83 -2.31
C PHE A 81 4.41 -3.45 -2.27
N ILE A 82 3.78 -3.34 -3.42
CA ILE A 82 2.33 -3.09 -3.53
C ILE A 82 1.68 -4.19 -4.34
N ALA A 83 0.56 -4.72 -3.85
CA ALA A 83 -0.19 -5.77 -4.56
C ALA A 83 -0.65 -5.26 -5.93
N ASP A 84 -0.50 -6.09 -6.96
CA ASP A 84 -0.90 -5.76 -8.32
C ASP A 84 -2.43 -5.69 -8.49
N PHE A 85 -3.16 -6.26 -7.53
CA PHE A 85 -4.63 -6.27 -7.47
C PHE A 85 -5.10 -5.91 -6.06
N ALA A 86 -6.32 -5.40 -5.94
CA ALA A 86 -7.05 -5.57 -4.68
C ALA A 86 -7.25 -7.08 -4.48
N VAL A 87 -6.77 -7.63 -3.37
CA VAL A 87 -6.82 -9.10 -3.15
C VAL A 87 -8.23 -9.56 -2.78
N THR A 88 -8.96 -8.71 -2.07
CA THR A 88 -10.39 -8.90 -1.79
C THR A 88 -11.15 -7.61 -2.03
N HIS A 89 -12.45 -7.71 -2.25
CA HIS A 89 -13.41 -6.61 -2.30
C HIS A 89 -14.65 -6.97 -1.48
N GLU A 90 -15.69 -6.14 -1.50
CA GLU A 90 -16.87 -6.34 -0.64
C GLU A 90 -16.47 -6.48 0.84
N VAL A 91 -15.53 -5.63 1.25
CA VAL A 91 -14.97 -5.61 2.59
C VAL A 91 -14.91 -4.16 3.08
N SER A 92 -15.37 -3.93 4.29
CA SER A 92 -15.30 -2.62 4.91
C SER A 92 -13.91 -2.37 5.50
N TRP A 93 -13.58 -1.09 5.66
CA TRP A 93 -12.37 -0.69 6.37
C TRP A 93 -12.36 -1.22 7.81
N ASP A 94 -13.53 -1.14 8.48
CA ASP A 94 -13.69 -1.62 9.86
C ASP A 94 -13.41 -3.13 9.98
N ASN A 95 -13.85 -3.94 9.02
CA ASN A 95 -13.56 -5.37 9.00
C ASN A 95 -12.07 -5.66 8.82
N LEU A 96 -11.40 -4.90 7.94
CA LEU A 96 -9.94 -4.99 7.75
C LEU A 96 -9.20 -4.58 9.02
N ASN A 97 -9.62 -3.50 9.66
CA ASN A 97 -9.02 -3.00 10.89
C ASN A 97 -9.18 -4.00 12.05
N ALA A 98 -10.35 -4.62 12.18
CA ALA A 98 -10.60 -5.66 13.19
C ALA A 98 -9.67 -6.88 13.03
N LYS A 99 -9.14 -7.12 11.84
CA LYS A 99 -8.17 -8.17 11.54
C LYS A 99 -6.70 -7.69 11.64
N GLY A 100 -6.47 -6.43 12.01
CA GLY A 100 -5.13 -5.84 12.11
C GLY A 100 -4.50 -5.50 10.74
N LEU A 101 -5.27 -5.54 9.66
CA LEU A 101 -4.74 -5.41 8.29
C LEU A 101 -4.61 -3.96 7.81
N ILE A 102 -5.18 -3.01 8.52
CA ILE A 102 -5.02 -1.59 8.16
C ILE A 102 -3.66 -1.07 8.59
N PHE A 103 -3.28 -1.29 9.85
CA PHE A 103 -2.05 -0.73 10.41
C PHE A 103 -0.87 -1.71 10.44
N GLY A 104 -1.11 -2.99 10.21
CA GLY A 104 -0.06 -3.98 10.03
C GLY A 104 -0.29 -5.29 10.76
N LYS A 105 -0.18 -6.37 10.01
CA LYS A 105 -0.19 -7.74 10.53
C LYS A 105 1.07 -8.45 10.09
N ASN A 106 1.84 -8.94 11.05
CA ASN A 106 3.07 -9.67 10.78
C ASN A 106 2.77 -11.13 10.43
N TYR A 107 3.54 -11.66 9.49
CA TYR A 107 3.42 -13.03 9.04
C TYR A 107 4.79 -13.57 8.59
N THR A 108 4.99 -14.87 8.72
CA THR A 108 6.20 -15.54 8.23
C THR A 108 5.79 -16.69 7.32
N ALA A 109 6.33 -16.72 6.11
CA ALA A 109 6.15 -17.80 5.16
C ALA A 109 7.46 -18.06 4.41
N GLY A 110 7.85 -19.34 4.30
CA GLY A 110 9.07 -19.73 3.60
C GLY A 110 10.36 -19.10 4.16
N GLY A 111 10.40 -18.80 5.46
CA GLY A 111 11.53 -18.15 6.11
C GLY A 111 11.56 -16.62 5.94
N VAL A 112 10.63 -16.04 5.19
CA VAL A 112 10.50 -14.59 5.02
C VAL A 112 9.44 -14.05 5.95
N SER A 113 9.82 -13.08 6.79
CA SER A 113 8.89 -12.37 7.70
C SER A 113 8.57 -11.00 7.12
N TYR A 114 7.29 -10.67 7.09
CA TYR A 114 6.81 -9.41 6.55
C TYR A 114 5.60 -8.86 7.29
N THR A 115 5.38 -7.56 7.16
CA THR A 115 4.17 -6.88 7.61
C THR A 115 3.30 -6.58 6.40
N LEU A 116 2.03 -7.00 6.46
CA LEU A 116 1.01 -6.68 5.47
C LEU A 116 0.06 -5.66 6.04
N ARG A 117 -0.22 -4.58 5.30
CA ARG A 117 -1.09 -3.49 5.74
C ARG A 117 -1.66 -2.70 4.57
N ALA A 118 -2.63 -1.84 4.87
CA ALA A 118 -3.05 -0.82 3.90
C ALA A 118 -1.94 0.24 3.71
N PRO A 119 -1.83 0.87 2.53
CA PRO A 119 -0.92 1.99 2.32
C PRO A 119 -1.42 3.26 2.99
N SER A 120 -0.51 4.18 3.34
CA SER A 120 -0.87 5.57 3.56
C SER A 120 -1.20 6.23 2.22
N VAL A 121 -2.22 7.10 2.20
CA VAL A 121 -2.79 7.63 0.95
C VAL A 121 -3.12 9.12 0.98
N GLY A 122 -2.92 9.78 2.13
CA GLY A 122 -3.33 11.16 2.35
C GLY A 122 -4.75 11.26 2.91
N SER A 123 -5.00 12.28 3.72
CA SER A 123 -6.29 12.54 4.40
C SER A 123 -7.19 13.51 3.64
N ASP A 124 -6.68 14.13 2.61
CA ASP A 124 -7.37 15.03 1.70
C ASP A 124 -6.72 14.95 0.32
N SER A 125 -7.18 15.72 -0.64
CA SER A 125 -6.61 15.74 -1.99
C SER A 125 -6.30 17.16 -2.46
N ALA A 126 -5.37 17.24 -3.39
CA ALA A 126 -5.08 18.46 -4.16
C ALA A 126 -4.77 18.07 -5.62
N GLY A 127 -4.86 19.07 -6.50
CA GLY A 127 -4.69 18.85 -7.93
C GLY A 127 -5.87 18.14 -8.59
N SER A 128 -5.72 17.85 -9.87
CA SER A 128 -6.71 17.13 -10.67
C SER A 128 -6.03 16.39 -11.82
N GLY A 129 -6.71 15.38 -12.37
CA GLY A 129 -6.15 14.58 -13.47
C GLY A 129 -4.81 13.95 -13.07
N ASP A 130 -3.81 14.11 -13.93
CA ASP A 130 -2.48 13.53 -13.71
C ASP A 130 -1.67 14.21 -12.60
N SER A 131 -2.12 15.39 -12.15
CA SER A 131 -1.52 16.10 -11.01
C SER A 131 -2.24 15.87 -9.69
N GLN A 132 -3.31 15.08 -9.67
CA GLN A 132 -4.03 14.77 -8.42
C GLN A 132 -3.14 13.95 -7.48
N HIS A 133 -3.13 14.33 -6.23
CA HIS A 133 -2.40 13.64 -5.17
C HIS A 133 -3.14 13.74 -3.84
N GLY A 134 -2.80 12.84 -2.92
CA GLY A 134 -3.24 12.97 -1.52
C GLY A 134 -2.45 14.04 -0.79
N THR A 135 -3.03 14.60 0.25
CA THR A 135 -2.33 15.49 1.17
C THR A 135 -2.36 14.90 2.59
N PRO A 136 -1.23 14.70 3.24
CA PRO A 136 0.16 14.99 2.81
C PRO A 136 0.61 14.17 1.60
N GLN A 137 1.38 14.80 0.70
CA GLN A 137 1.89 14.14 -0.51
C GLN A 137 3.01 13.14 -0.21
N SER A 138 3.60 13.18 0.96
CA SER A 138 4.56 12.18 1.43
C SER A 138 3.91 10.85 1.87
N ASN A 139 2.69 10.57 1.40
CA ASN A 139 2.05 9.27 1.55
C ASN A 139 2.65 8.23 0.59
N GLU A 140 2.52 6.97 0.93
CA GLU A 140 3.11 5.86 0.17
C GLU A 140 2.55 5.73 -1.24
N TRP A 141 1.23 5.89 -1.40
CA TRP A 141 0.59 5.76 -2.72
C TRP A 141 1.15 6.74 -3.73
N ASP A 142 1.25 8.01 -3.37
CA ASP A 142 1.81 9.03 -4.26
C ASP A 142 3.31 8.84 -4.47
N ARG A 143 4.07 8.43 -3.46
CA ARG A 143 5.50 8.15 -3.61
C ARG A 143 5.76 7.01 -4.59
N ILE A 144 4.91 5.98 -4.60
CA ILE A 144 5.00 4.89 -5.58
C ILE A 144 4.73 5.42 -6.99
N LEU A 145 3.65 6.18 -7.18
CA LEU A 145 3.28 6.74 -8.49
C LEU A 145 4.31 7.77 -8.98
N ASP A 146 4.90 8.55 -8.08
CA ASP A 146 5.94 9.53 -8.45
C ASP A 146 7.22 8.85 -8.96
N LYS A 147 7.48 7.61 -8.54
CA LYS A 147 8.57 6.81 -9.13
C LYS A 147 8.21 6.30 -10.52
N ASN A 148 7.02 5.74 -10.67
CA ASN A 148 6.50 5.26 -11.95
C ASN A 148 4.99 5.02 -11.83
N ASP A 149 4.20 5.64 -12.70
CA ASP A 149 2.75 5.48 -12.73
C ASP A 149 2.31 4.02 -12.97
N GLY A 150 3.14 3.23 -13.65
CA GLY A 150 2.87 1.82 -13.93
C GLY A 150 3.08 0.87 -12.74
N TYR A 151 3.60 1.35 -11.61
CA TYR A 151 3.81 0.48 -10.43
C TYR A 151 2.52 0.13 -9.70
N ILE A 152 1.47 0.94 -9.84
CA ILE A 152 0.13 0.61 -9.33
C ILE A 152 -0.72 0.13 -10.48
N LYS A 153 -1.02 -1.16 -10.49
CA LYS A 153 -1.68 -1.88 -11.58
C LYS A 153 -3.15 -2.16 -11.24
N ASN A 154 -3.96 -2.44 -12.27
CA ASN A 154 -5.34 -2.94 -12.09
C ASN A 154 -6.21 -2.08 -11.14
N TRP A 155 -6.02 -0.78 -11.19
CA TRP A 155 -6.76 0.20 -10.38
C TRP A 155 -8.15 0.53 -10.96
N SER A 156 -8.39 0.25 -12.25
CA SER A 156 -9.63 0.61 -12.93
C SER A 156 -10.84 -0.07 -12.29
N ARG A 157 -11.84 0.73 -11.97
CA ARG A 157 -13.10 0.31 -11.32
C ARG A 157 -12.92 -0.35 -9.95
N MET A 158 -11.79 -0.10 -9.30
CA MET A 158 -11.52 -0.61 -7.95
C MET A 158 -10.88 0.47 -7.09
N HIS A 159 -11.59 0.95 -6.09
CA HIS A 159 -11.00 1.76 -5.02
C HIS A 159 -10.19 0.88 -4.09
N SER A 160 -9.07 1.37 -3.63
CA SER A 160 -8.22 0.71 -2.62
C SER A 160 -8.30 1.48 -1.31
N TRP A 161 -8.64 0.78 -0.22
CA TRP A 161 -8.63 1.36 1.12
C TRP A 161 -7.24 1.83 1.52
N GLY A 162 -7.15 3.05 2.06
CA GLY A 162 -5.95 3.59 2.69
C GLY A 162 -6.07 3.60 4.21
N GLN A 163 -4.97 3.96 4.88
CA GLN A 163 -4.92 4.07 6.34
C GLN A 163 -5.61 5.34 6.86
N ASP A 164 -5.63 6.41 6.07
CA ASP A 164 -5.95 7.76 6.51
C ASP A 164 -7.44 7.99 6.71
N ILE A 165 -7.81 8.68 7.79
CA ILE A 165 -9.15 9.26 7.95
C ILE A 165 -9.28 10.44 6.97
N SER A 166 -10.44 10.55 6.30
CA SER A 166 -10.74 11.72 5.48
C SER A 166 -10.94 12.96 6.34
N ARG A 167 -10.27 14.07 6.00
CA ARG A 167 -10.51 15.38 6.64
C ARG A 167 -11.93 15.89 6.48
N SER A 168 -12.59 15.49 5.39
CA SER A 168 -13.96 15.91 5.09
C SER A 168 -15.01 15.16 5.93
N SER A 169 -14.66 14.02 6.52
CA SER A 169 -15.60 13.18 7.26
C SER A 169 -14.88 12.20 8.17
N TRP A 170 -15.04 12.37 9.48
CA TRP A 170 -14.44 11.50 10.50
C TRP A 170 -14.92 10.05 10.45
N THR A 171 -16.09 9.80 9.87
CA THR A 171 -16.64 8.46 9.68
C THR A 171 -16.17 7.80 8.40
N SER A 172 -15.38 8.51 7.60
CA SER A 172 -14.90 8.05 6.30
C SER A 172 -13.40 7.83 6.30
N ARG A 173 -12.98 6.93 5.43
CA ARG A 173 -11.57 6.58 5.21
C ARG A 173 -11.20 6.87 3.75
N ALA A 174 -9.99 7.34 3.56
CA ALA A 174 -9.48 7.67 2.23
C ALA A 174 -9.32 6.41 1.36
N VAL A 175 -9.61 6.57 0.08
CA VAL A 175 -9.45 5.53 -0.93
C VAL A 175 -8.71 6.09 -2.14
N ARG A 176 -8.02 5.24 -2.86
CA ARG A 176 -7.30 5.60 -4.08
C ARG A 176 -7.69 4.68 -5.24
N GLY A 177 -7.48 5.17 -6.45
CA GLY A 177 -7.78 4.42 -7.66
C GLY A 177 -9.24 4.53 -8.10
N TYR A 178 -9.66 3.71 -9.06
CA TYR A 178 -10.97 3.61 -9.69
C TYR A 178 -11.03 4.28 -11.07
N SER A 179 -11.08 5.60 -11.16
CA SER A 179 -11.15 6.33 -12.45
C SER A 179 -9.77 6.62 -13.04
N SER A 180 -8.76 6.71 -12.20
CA SER A 180 -7.35 6.81 -12.54
C SER A 180 -6.50 6.24 -11.40
N ALA A 181 -5.22 5.96 -11.64
CA ALA A 181 -4.31 5.53 -10.58
C ALA A 181 -4.16 6.60 -9.49
N ARG A 182 -4.20 7.87 -9.88
CA ARG A 182 -4.04 9.02 -8.98
C ARG A 182 -5.32 9.46 -8.29
N PHE A 183 -6.48 8.94 -8.67
CA PHE A 183 -7.75 9.35 -8.05
C PHE A 183 -7.68 9.18 -6.53
N TRP A 184 -8.14 10.23 -5.83
CA TRP A 184 -8.35 10.23 -4.39
C TRP A 184 -9.82 10.47 -4.07
N GLY A 185 -10.35 9.69 -3.16
CA GLY A 185 -11.72 9.85 -2.66
C GLY A 185 -11.84 9.31 -1.25
N TYR A 186 -13.05 9.20 -0.76
CA TYR A 186 -13.32 8.62 0.56
C TYR A 186 -14.64 7.88 0.58
N ASN A 187 -14.73 6.89 1.46
CA ASN A 187 -15.93 6.12 1.73
C ASN A 187 -16.11 5.95 3.24
N ARG A 188 -17.35 5.76 3.69
CA ARG A 188 -17.61 5.42 5.10
C ARG A 188 -16.82 4.15 5.48
N ALA A 189 -16.25 4.15 6.68
CA ALA A 189 -15.47 3.00 7.18
C ALA A 189 -16.26 1.69 7.23
N THR A 190 -17.59 1.79 7.32
CA THR A 190 -18.53 0.64 7.33
C THR A 190 -18.95 0.16 5.94
N ARG A 191 -18.55 0.87 4.85
CA ARG A 191 -18.99 0.54 3.49
C ARG A 191 -18.38 -0.77 3.02
N SER A 192 -19.23 -1.66 2.54
CA SER A 192 -18.88 -2.84 1.79
C SER A 192 -19.44 -2.73 0.37
N SER A 193 -18.63 -2.90 -0.65
CA SER A 193 -19.02 -2.71 -2.03
C SER A 193 -18.10 -3.52 -2.96
N PRO A 194 -18.59 -4.03 -4.10
CA PRO A 194 -17.73 -4.71 -5.08
C PRO A 194 -16.70 -3.78 -5.75
N TYR A 195 -16.82 -2.47 -5.54
CA TYR A 195 -15.93 -1.46 -6.12
C TYR A 195 -14.91 -0.89 -5.13
N VAL A 196 -14.84 -1.40 -3.92
CA VAL A 196 -13.83 -1.01 -2.95
C VAL A 196 -13.22 -2.26 -2.31
N GLY A 197 -11.90 -2.30 -2.27
CA GLY A 197 -11.19 -3.49 -1.84
C GLY A 197 -9.93 -3.23 -1.06
N PHE A 198 -9.30 -4.31 -0.67
CA PHE A 198 -8.04 -4.32 0.06
C PHE A 198 -6.88 -4.59 -0.90
N ARG A 199 -6.09 -3.55 -1.16
CA ARG A 199 -4.82 -3.63 -1.89
C ARG A 199 -3.70 -3.39 -0.90
N PRO A 200 -3.09 -4.44 -0.37
CA PRO A 200 -2.06 -4.27 0.63
C PRO A 200 -0.74 -3.78 0.04
N VAL A 201 0.03 -3.11 0.91
CA VAL A 201 1.47 -2.97 0.79
C VAL A 201 2.14 -3.92 1.75
N LEU A 202 3.42 -4.22 1.49
CA LEU A 202 4.19 -5.19 2.25
C LEU A 202 5.60 -4.66 2.48
N GLU A 203 6.04 -4.74 3.75
CA GLU A 203 7.42 -4.49 4.16
C GLU A 203 8.02 -5.79 4.70
N ILE A 204 9.23 -6.12 4.26
CA ILE A 204 9.96 -7.30 4.74
C ILE A 204 10.67 -6.94 6.04
N LEU A 205 10.51 -7.77 7.07
CA LEU A 205 11.05 -7.56 8.41
C LEU A 205 12.47 -8.13 8.60
N ASN A 206 12.83 -9.12 7.78
CA ASN A 206 14.12 -9.79 7.83
C ASN A 206 14.83 -9.76 6.46
N PRO A 207 15.21 -8.58 5.97
CA PRO A 207 15.74 -8.40 4.61
C PRO A 207 16.99 -9.24 4.32
N GLY A 208 17.79 -9.59 5.33
CA GLY A 208 18.95 -10.45 5.17
C GLY A 208 18.64 -11.89 4.73
N THR A 209 17.37 -12.33 4.81
CA THR A 209 16.94 -13.66 4.32
C THR A 209 16.56 -13.66 2.85
N LEU A 210 16.40 -12.49 2.22
CA LEU A 210 16.31 -12.36 0.78
C LEU A 210 17.72 -12.48 0.17
N GLY A 211 18.42 -13.48 0.62
CA GLY A 211 19.80 -13.68 0.25
C GLY A 211 20.01 -13.95 -1.23
N SER A 212 21.25 -14.05 -1.60
CA SER A 212 21.86 -14.27 -2.91
C SER A 212 21.25 -15.38 -3.78
N ASP A 213 20.22 -16.07 -3.34
CA ASP A 213 19.64 -17.25 -3.97
C ASP A 213 18.15 -17.04 -4.35
N GLY A 214 17.64 -15.80 -4.26
CA GLY A 214 16.23 -15.48 -4.58
C GLY A 214 15.94 -15.32 -6.05
#